data_63248ddebd76324aca9d1eade7f14ab0
#
_entry.id   63248ddebd76324aca9d1eade7f14ab0
#
_cell.length_a   1.000
_cell.length_b   1.000
_cell.length_c   1.000
_cell.angle_alpha   90.00
_cell.angle_beta   90.00
_cell.angle_gamma   90.00
#
_symmetry.space_group_name_H-M   'P 1'
#
loop_
_entity.id
_entity.type
_entity.pdbx_description
1 polymer ?
#
loop_
_entity_poly.entity_id
_entity_poly.type
_entity_poly.pdbx_seq_one_letter_code
_entity_poly.pdbx_strand_id
1 'polypeptide(L)'
;MAKKTIMLVCSAGMSTSLLVTKMQKAADAKGLDTDIFAVSASEADQHLESKDVNVLLLGTQVRFMKGDFEKRLAPKGIPLEVINMADYGMMNGEKVLDQALTLIGE
;
A
#
# COMPACT_ATOMS: atom_id res chain seq x y z
N MET A 1 19.27 -8.35 -0.27
CA MET A 1 18.66 -7.03 -0.51
C MET A 1 17.59 -6.75 0.52
N ALA A 2 17.39 -5.50 0.83
CA ALA A 2 16.39 -5.15 1.84
C ALA A 2 14.99 -5.41 1.30
N LYS A 3 14.16 -6.02 2.13
CA LYS A 3 12.77 -6.27 1.81
C LYS A 3 11.98 -4.97 1.78
N LYS A 4 11.14 -4.79 0.77
CA LYS A 4 10.26 -3.63 0.66
C LYS A 4 8.92 -3.95 1.29
N THR A 5 8.41 -3.05 2.10
CA THR A 5 7.13 -3.21 2.79
C THR A 5 6.11 -2.24 2.21
N ILE A 6 5.02 -2.76 1.69
CA ILE A 6 3.94 -1.99 1.09
C ILE A 6 2.69 -2.17 1.94
N MET A 7 2.18 -1.08 2.50
CA MET A 7 0.98 -1.11 3.33
C MET A 7 -0.19 -0.48 2.58
N LEU A 8 -1.29 -1.21 2.49
CA LEU A 8 -2.53 -0.70 1.94
C LEU A 8 -3.49 -0.39 3.08
N VAL A 9 -4.13 0.76 3.02
CA VAL A 9 -5.09 1.18 4.03
C VAL A 9 -6.47 1.27 3.41
N CYS A 10 -7.45 0.66 4.04
CA CYS A 10 -8.83 0.67 3.56
C CYS A 10 -9.80 0.80 4.74
N SER A 11 -11.10 0.96 4.43
CA SER A 11 -12.10 1.09 5.49
C SER A 11 -12.43 -0.24 6.15
N ALA A 12 -12.51 -1.32 5.38
CA ALA A 12 -12.96 -2.61 5.90
C ALA A 12 -12.05 -3.80 5.55
N GLY A 13 -11.12 -3.65 4.65
CA GLY A 13 -10.08 -4.65 4.38
C GLY A 13 -10.43 -5.80 3.46
N MET A 14 -11.69 -6.10 3.23
CA MET A 14 -12.05 -7.33 2.52
C MET A 14 -11.66 -7.33 1.05
N SER A 15 -12.08 -6.32 0.29
CA SER A 15 -11.73 -6.24 -1.13
C SER A 15 -10.24 -5.98 -1.32
N THR A 16 -9.63 -5.26 -0.40
CA THR A 16 -8.21 -4.97 -0.45
C THR A 16 -7.38 -6.23 -0.19
N SER A 17 -7.89 -7.18 0.59
CA SER A 17 -7.19 -8.44 0.80
C SER A 17 -6.99 -9.23 -0.48
N LEU A 18 -7.99 -9.25 -1.37
CA LEU A 18 -7.86 -9.90 -2.66
C LEU A 18 -6.81 -9.18 -3.53
N LEU A 19 -6.81 -7.85 -3.49
CA LEU A 19 -5.84 -7.07 -4.22
C LEU A 19 -4.42 -7.36 -3.72
N VAL A 20 -4.23 -7.46 -2.41
CA VAL A 20 -2.94 -7.81 -1.81
C VAL A 20 -2.45 -9.15 -2.33
N THR A 21 -3.33 -10.15 -2.40
CA THR A 21 -2.97 -11.46 -2.93
C THR A 21 -2.47 -11.35 -4.37
N LYS A 22 -3.14 -10.57 -5.19
CA LYS A 22 -2.73 -10.38 -6.58
C LYS A 22 -1.42 -9.62 -6.70
N MET A 23 -1.22 -8.61 -5.85
CA MET A 23 0.03 -7.87 -5.82
C MET A 23 1.19 -8.78 -5.41
N GLN A 24 0.98 -9.63 -4.41
CA GLN A 24 2.02 -10.54 -3.94
C GLN A 24 2.39 -11.54 -5.03
N LYS A 25 1.42 -12.05 -5.78
CA LYS A 25 1.70 -12.93 -6.91
C LYS A 25 2.51 -12.23 -7.98
N ALA A 26 2.18 -10.98 -8.27
CA ALA A 26 2.93 -10.21 -9.26
C ALA A 26 4.37 -9.96 -8.79
N ALA A 27 4.56 -9.66 -7.52
CA ALA A 27 5.89 -9.46 -6.95
C ALA A 27 6.71 -10.74 -7.01
N ASP A 28 6.11 -11.87 -6.67
CA ASP A 28 6.79 -13.16 -6.71
C ASP A 28 7.20 -13.52 -8.15
N ALA A 29 6.32 -13.23 -9.12
CA ALA A 29 6.62 -13.49 -10.53
C ALA A 29 7.78 -12.64 -11.04
N LYS A 30 7.97 -11.44 -10.46
CA LYS A 30 9.05 -10.55 -10.83
C LYS A 30 10.32 -10.81 -10.03
N GLY A 31 10.28 -11.74 -9.10
CA GLY A 31 11.44 -12.04 -8.24
C GLY A 31 11.72 -10.97 -7.21
N LEU A 32 10.70 -10.20 -6.82
CA LEU A 32 10.85 -9.12 -5.85
C LEU A 32 10.62 -9.62 -4.43
N ASP A 33 11.46 -9.16 -3.51
CA ASP A 33 11.29 -9.46 -2.09
C ASP A 33 10.46 -8.35 -1.46
N THR A 34 9.15 -8.56 -1.40
CA THR A 34 8.22 -7.57 -0.87
C THR A 34 7.29 -8.18 0.17
N ASP A 35 6.94 -7.38 1.17
CA ASP A 35 5.92 -7.72 2.15
C ASP A 35 4.74 -6.78 1.91
N ILE A 36 3.63 -7.33 1.44
CA ILE A 36 2.44 -6.55 1.09
C ILE A 36 1.31 -6.96 2.02
N PHE A 37 0.69 -5.99 2.68
CA PHE A 37 -0.42 -6.28 3.59
C PHE A 37 -1.40 -5.12 3.60
N ALA A 38 -2.62 -5.40 4.04
CA ALA A 38 -3.69 -4.41 4.14
C ALA A 38 -4.16 -4.28 5.58
N VAL A 39 -4.47 -3.07 5.99
CA VAL A 39 -4.99 -2.79 7.32
C VAL A 39 -6.15 -1.80 7.21
N SER A 40 -6.99 -1.75 8.24
CA SER A 40 -8.01 -0.71 8.31
C SER A 40 -7.37 0.62 8.73
N ALA A 41 -8.03 1.72 8.40
CA ALA A 41 -7.50 3.05 8.76
C ALA A 41 -7.28 3.20 10.26
N SER A 42 -8.12 2.56 11.07
CA SER A 42 -8.00 2.64 12.54
C SER A 42 -6.77 1.89 13.07
N GLU A 43 -6.26 0.92 12.33
CA GLU A 43 -5.10 0.13 12.74
C GLU A 43 -3.79 0.60 12.12
N ALA A 44 -3.86 1.55 11.18
CA ALA A 44 -2.68 1.95 10.42
C ALA A 44 -1.54 2.46 11.30
N ASP A 45 -1.85 3.27 12.30
CA ASP A 45 -0.83 3.84 13.17
C ASP A 45 -0.04 2.77 13.93
N GLN A 46 -0.71 1.72 14.39
CA GLN A 46 -0.04 0.63 15.08
C GLN A 46 0.97 -0.07 14.18
N HIS A 47 0.60 -0.29 12.93
CA HIS A 47 1.50 -0.92 11.97
C HIS A 47 2.64 0.00 11.57
N LEU A 48 2.39 1.29 11.46
CA LEU A 48 3.44 2.26 11.15
C LEU A 48 4.48 2.36 12.26
N GLU A 49 4.07 2.16 13.51
CA GLU A 49 4.99 2.17 14.64
C GLU A 49 5.80 0.89 14.74
N SER A 50 5.21 -0.25 14.39
CA SER A 50 5.83 -1.56 14.59
C SER A 50 6.61 -2.08 13.39
N LYS A 51 6.43 -1.49 12.20
CA LYS A 51 7.05 -1.96 10.97
C LYS A 51 7.68 -0.81 10.19
N ASP A 52 8.75 -1.12 9.48
CA ASP A 52 9.40 -0.17 8.57
C ASP A 52 8.67 -0.20 7.23
N VAL A 53 7.64 0.61 7.10
CA VAL A 53 6.86 0.69 5.88
C VAL A 53 7.56 1.59 4.86
N ASN A 54 7.70 1.12 3.62
CA ASN A 54 8.38 1.86 2.57
C ASN A 54 7.43 2.72 1.75
N VAL A 55 6.16 2.33 1.64
CA VAL A 55 5.14 3.10 0.93
C VAL A 55 3.78 2.74 1.50
N LEU A 56 2.89 3.73 1.52
CA LEU A 56 1.50 3.53 1.95
C LEU A 56 0.57 3.88 0.80
N LEU A 57 -0.34 2.97 0.49
CA LEU A 57 -1.36 3.19 -0.53
C LEU A 57 -2.73 3.22 0.13
N LEU A 58 -3.52 4.25 -0.19
CA LEU A 58 -4.88 4.39 0.32
C LEU A 58 -5.88 3.79 -0.65
N GLY A 59 -6.77 2.95 -0.15
CA GLY A 59 -7.89 2.48 -0.94
C GLY A 59 -8.80 3.63 -1.32
N THR A 60 -9.55 3.48 -2.41
CA THR A 60 -10.38 4.57 -2.92
C THR A 60 -11.47 4.97 -1.95
N GLN A 61 -11.90 4.05 -1.06
CA GLN A 61 -12.91 4.34 -0.05
C GLN A 61 -12.43 5.30 1.04
N VAL A 62 -11.12 5.39 1.23
CA VAL A 62 -10.53 6.25 2.28
C VAL A 62 -9.66 7.35 1.69
N ARG A 63 -9.84 7.68 0.43
CA ARG A 63 -9.06 8.73 -0.23
C ARG A 63 -9.17 10.09 0.48
N PHE A 64 -10.28 10.33 1.15
CA PHE A 64 -10.48 11.57 1.89
C PHE A 64 -9.51 11.72 3.08
N MET A 65 -8.88 10.63 3.50
CA MET A 65 -7.91 10.63 4.59
C MET A 65 -6.48 10.94 4.13
N LYS A 66 -6.29 11.20 2.84
CA LYS A 66 -4.95 11.43 2.30
C LYS A 66 -4.20 12.54 3.05
N GLY A 67 -4.87 13.66 3.30
CA GLY A 67 -4.25 14.77 4.02
C GLY A 67 -3.80 14.41 5.42
N ASP A 68 -4.62 13.65 6.15
CA ASP A 68 -4.28 13.21 7.50
C ASP A 68 -3.06 12.29 7.49
N PHE A 69 -3.04 11.33 6.58
CA PHE A 69 -1.91 10.41 6.49
C PHE A 69 -0.65 11.10 6.00
N GLU A 70 -0.77 12.07 5.10
CA GLU A 70 0.40 12.85 4.68
C GLU A 70 1.08 13.52 5.86
N LYS A 71 0.29 14.09 6.77
CA LYS A 71 0.83 14.72 7.97
C LYS A 71 1.51 13.72 8.88
N ARG A 72 0.95 12.52 9.01
CA ARG A 72 1.53 11.47 9.86
C ARG A 72 2.80 10.89 9.28
N LEU A 73 2.87 10.79 7.96
CA LEU A 73 3.99 10.14 7.28
C LEU A 73 5.12 11.09 6.91
N ALA A 74 4.86 12.40 6.83
CA ALA A 74 5.88 13.35 6.47
C ALA A 74 7.13 13.25 7.34
N PRO A 75 7.03 13.19 8.69
CA PRO A 75 8.22 13.05 9.54
C PRO A 75 8.96 11.74 9.33
N LYS A 76 8.28 10.71 8.82
CA LYS A 76 8.87 9.40 8.58
C LYS A 76 9.47 9.27 7.19
N GLY A 77 9.18 10.22 6.30
CA GLY A 77 9.66 10.15 4.93
C GLY A 77 9.03 9.05 4.09
N ILE A 78 7.84 8.59 4.46
CA ILE A 78 7.16 7.51 3.75
C ILE A 78 6.27 8.11 2.65
N PRO A 79 6.48 7.72 1.37
CA PRO A 79 5.60 8.19 0.30
C PRO A 79 4.19 7.64 0.43
N LEU A 80 3.22 8.45 0.05
CA LEU A 80 1.81 8.13 0.19
C LEU A 80 1.08 8.49 -1.10
N GLU A 81 0.20 7.62 -1.55
CA GLU A 81 -0.65 7.90 -2.69
C GLU A 81 -1.96 7.14 -2.57
N VAL A 82 -3.00 7.62 -3.25
CA VAL A 82 -4.25 6.88 -3.39
C VAL A 82 -4.08 5.88 -4.54
N ILE A 83 -4.55 4.65 -4.34
CA ILE A 83 -4.48 3.63 -5.40
C ILE A 83 -5.24 4.13 -6.62
N ASN A 84 -4.67 3.94 -7.80
CA ASN A 84 -5.34 4.30 -9.05
C ASN A 84 -6.72 3.66 -9.08
N MET A 85 -7.76 4.48 -9.30
CA MET A 85 -9.14 4.02 -9.20
C MET A 85 -9.48 2.92 -10.21
N ALA A 86 -8.98 3.04 -11.44
CA ALA A 86 -9.24 2.03 -12.46
C ALA A 86 -8.55 0.72 -12.12
N ASP A 87 -7.30 0.78 -11.66
CA ASP A 87 -6.56 -0.42 -11.29
C ASP A 87 -7.17 -1.10 -10.06
N TYR A 88 -7.65 -0.31 -9.11
CA TYR A 88 -8.33 -0.84 -7.94
C TYR A 88 -9.65 -1.54 -8.34
N GLY A 89 -10.44 -0.89 -9.17
CA GLY A 89 -11.72 -1.44 -9.63
C GLY A 89 -11.57 -2.72 -10.42
N MET A 90 -10.48 -2.85 -11.16
CA MET A 90 -10.20 -4.05 -11.95
C MET A 90 -9.41 -5.10 -11.18
N MET A 91 -9.07 -4.83 -9.92
CA MET A 91 -8.21 -5.69 -9.12
C MET A 91 -6.89 -6.01 -9.83
N ASN A 92 -6.30 -5.00 -10.47
CA ASN A 92 -5.06 -5.19 -11.23
C ASN A 92 -3.87 -5.07 -10.28
N GLY A 93 -3.53 -6.18 -9.63
CA GLY A 93 -2.45 -6.21 -8.65
C GLY A 93 -1.11 -5.80 -9.22
N GLU A 94 -0.82 -6.18 -10.46
CA GLU A 94 0.45 -5.83 -11.08
C GLU A 94 0.62 -4.32 -11.23
N LYS A 95 -0.42 -3.61 -11.70
CA LYS A 95 -0.33 -2.17 -11.87
C LYS A 95 -0.31 -1.43 -10.53
N VAL A 96 -1.04 -1.92 -9.54
CA VAL A 96 -0.99 -1.33 -8.20
C VAL A 96 0.41 -1.52 -7.60
N LEU A 97 0.99 -2.70 -7.79
CA LEU A 97 2.37 -2.95 -7.37
C LEU A 97 3.34 -1.99 -8.08
N ASP A 98 3.18 -1.79 -9.38
CA ASP A 98 4.02 -0.85 -10.13
C ASP A 98 3.89 0.57 -9.59
N GLN A 99 2.68 0.99 -9.23
CA GLN A 99 2.46 2.29 -8.61
C GLN A 99 3.26 2.42 -7.31
N ALA A 100 3.20 1.39 -6.48
CA ALA A 100 3.93 1.39 -5.21
C ALA A 100 5.44 1.43 -5.43
N LEU A 101 5.95 0.64 -6.36
CA LEU A 101 7.38 0.60 -6.64
C LEU A 101 7.89 1.92 -7.20
N THR A 102 7.09 2.59 -8.02
CA THR A 102 7.44 3.91 -8.54
C THR A 102 7.58 4.92 -7.41
N LEU A 103 6.68 4.86 -6.42
CA LEU A 103 6.74 5.75 -5.27
C LEU A 103 7.97 5.49 -4.38
N ILE A 104 8.38 4.24 -4.29
CA ILE A 104 9.58 3.88 -3.52
C ILE A 104 10.85 4.29 -4.27
N GLY A 105 10.78 4.44 -5.57
CA GLY A 105 11.94 4.79 -6.40
C GLY A 105 12.63 3.58 -7.03
N GLU A 106 11.90 2.50 -7.16
CA GLU A 106 12.44 1.28 -7.79
C GLU A 106 12.35 1.30 -9.31
#